data_c0f6206831488e57a53723c7a5125fec
#
_entry.id   c0f6206831488e57a53723c7a5125fec
#
_cell.length_a   1.000
_cell.length_b   1.000
_cell.length_c   1.000
_cell.angle_alpha   90.00
_cell.angle_beta   90.00
_cell.angle_gamma   90.00
#
_symmetry.space_group_name_H-M   'P 1'
#
loop_
_entity.id
_entity.type
_entity.pdbx_description
1 polymer ?
#
loop_
_entity_poly.entity_id
_entity_poly.type
_entity_poly.pdbx_seq_one_letter_code
_entity_poly.pdbx_strand_id
1 'polypeptide(L)'
;MPDFVSDSIFKDAFLRASRHYIEALDLPAFDSRRSSDAKEAIDSAACINNRMLQSFAADLNEQQKSDVLNSTLLAQLAADKAYPKDEHGRYDVKGWYNKFSEVLLNLGWVSQNTAFWQYKIHGKSFTADKAILEIINGLLQNNALLLAQATINALKNLPENDSKLTLFKFNTCSDQMGNISLGVCTQKNGLIEYDFAALYLETKKNFKQILFIDFSTSDFKLFAGTNTITLNPDVYSIVRDQVAQKLHDRVGSYLAGLDI
;
A
#
# COMPACT_ATOMS: atom_id res chain seq x y z
N MET A 1 -24.97 -30.30 15.11
CA MET A 1 -24.82 -29.58 13.83
C MET A 1 -25.06 -28.11 14.13
N PRO A 2 -24.04 -27.26 14.15
CA PRO A 2 -24.25 -25.82 14.27
C PRO A 2 -24.57 -25.24 12.90
N ASP A 3 -25.57 -24.50 12.88
CA ASP A 3 -26.41 -23.77 11.97
C ASP A 3 -25.78 -23.22 10.70
N PHE A 4 -25.99 -23.88 9.57
CA PHE A 4 -25.85 -23.31 8.22
C PHE A 4 -26.68 -22.02 8.01
N VAL A 5 -27.71 -21.79 8.81
CA VAL A 5 -28.56 -20.59 8.78
C VAL A 5 -27.80 -19.34 9.29
N SER A 6 -26.91 -19.51 10.27
CA SER A 6 -26.16 -18.39 10.85
C SER A 6 -25.10 -17.83 9.88
N ASP A 7 -24.48 -18.68 9.07
CA ASP A 7 -23.42 -18.30 8.13
C ASP A 7 -23.99 -17.49 6.93
N SER A 8 -25.17 -17.90 6.41
CA SER A 8 -25.82 -17.16 5.32
C SER A 8 -26.30 -15.79 5.76
N ILE A 9 -26.86 -15.67 6.97
CA ILE A 9 -27.34 -14.38 7.52
C ILE A 9 -26.15 -13.44 7.75
N PHE A 10 -25.03 -13.94 8.28
CA PHE A 10 -23.81 -13.16 8.44
C PHE A 10 -23.27 -12.66 7.11
N LYS A 11 -23.13 -13.52 6.11
CA LYS A 11 -22.67 -13.16 4.75
C LYS A 11 -23.56 -12.11 4.12
N ASP A 12 -24.87 -12.25 4.20
CA ASP A 12 -25.82 -11.29 3.65
C ASP A 12 -25.79 -9.94 4.36
N ALA A 13 -25.62 -9.94 5.68
CA ALA A 13 -25.49 -8.70 6.47
C ALA A 13 -24.16 -7.99 6.16
N PHE A 14 -23.07 -8.73 6.11
CA PHE A 14 -21.73 -8.21 5.75
C PHE A 14 -21.76 -7.66 4.31
N LEU A 15 -22.29 -8.40 3.34
CA LEU A 15 -22.39 -7.93 1.96
C LEU A 15 -23.18 -6.62 1.86
N ARG A 16 -24.32 -6.50 2.51
CA ARG A 16 -25.14 -5.27 2.48
C ARG A 16 -24.40 -4.09 3.10
N ALA A 17 -23.80 -4.28 4.26
CA ALA A 17 -23.06 -3.23 4.95
C ALA A 17 -21.84 -2.77 4.15
N SER A 18 -21.02 -3.72 3.69
CA SER A 18 -19.82 -3.43 2.91
C SER A 18 -20.14 -2.83 1.55
N ARG A 19 -21.19 -3.31 0.86
CA ARG A 19 -21.63 -2.73 -0.41
C ARG A 19 -22.04 -1.28 -0.25
N HIS A 20 -22.89 -0.97 0.74
CA HIS A 20 -23.29 0.40 1.01
C HIS A 20 -22.08 1.28 1.36
N TYR A 21 -21.16 0.77 2.16
CA TYR A 21 -19.91 1.46 2.48
C TYR A 21 -19.06 1.73 1.24
N ILE A 22 -18.82 0.74 0.39
CA ILE A 22 -18.04 0.87 -0.86
C ILE A 22 -18.68 1.88 -1.81
N GLU A 23 -20.00 1.82 -2.00
CA GLU A 23 -20.74 2.75 -2.84
C GLU A 23 -20.61 4.20 -2.34
N ALA A 24 -20.63 4.41 -1.04
CA ALA A 24 -20.52 5.73 -0.41
C ALA A 24 -19.07 6.29 -0.40
N LEU A 25 -18.04 5.48 -0.67
CA LEU A 25 -16.67 5.97 -0.73
C LEU A 25 -16.52 7.01 -1.84
N ASP A 26 -16.00 8.19 -1.48
CA ASP A 26 -15.58 9.20 -2.45
C ASP A 26 -14.11 8.95 -2.83
N LEU A 27 -13.82 8.98 -4.13
CA LEU A 27 -12.49 8.73 -4.68
C LEU A 27 -12.01 9.96 -5.46
N PRO A 28 -10.68 10.16 -5.61
CA PRO A 28 -10.14 11.21 -6.46
C PRO A 28 -10.67 11.11 -7.90
N ALA A 29 -10.69 12.24 -8.61
CA ALA A 29 -11.01 12.24 -10.03
C ALA A 29 -10.05 11.31 -10.80
N PHE A 30 -10.61 10.58 -11.77
CA PHE A 30 -9.82 9.67 -12.61
C PHE A 30 -8.90 10.47 -13.54
N ASP A 31 -7.61 10.16 -13.54
CA ASP A 31 -6.63 10.73 -14.47
C ASP A 31 -6.28 9.71 -15.56
N SER A 32 -6.93 9.80 -16.70
CA SER A 32 -6.74 8.88 -17.85
C SER A 32 -5.37 9.01 -18.54
N ARG A 33 -4.56 10.00 -18.17
CA ARG A 33 -3.22 10.21 -18.75
C ARG A 33 -2.19 9.19 -18.25
N ARG A 34 -2.52 8.40 -17.25
CA ARG A 34 -1.67 7.37 -16.68
C ARG A 34 -2.25 6.03 -17.06
N SER A 35 -1.52 5.29 -17.87
CA SER A 35 -1.87 3.93 -18.23
C SER A 35 -0.68 3.03 -17.94
N SER A 36 -0.86 2.05 -17.08
CA SER A 36 0.00 0.90 -16.90
C SER A 36 -0.80 -0.38 -17.09
N ASP A 37 -0.12 -1.50 -17.34
CA ASP A 37 -0.80 -2.77 -17.51
C ASP A 37 -1.07 -3.40 -16.12
N ALA A 38 -2.33 -3.33 -15.70
CA ALA A 38 -2.76 -3.93 -14.43
C ALA A 38 -2.51 -5.44 -14.39
N LYS A 39 -2.55 -6.12 -15.54
CA LYS A 39 -2.27 -7.55 -15.64
C LYS A 39 -0.79 -7.83 -15.35
N GLU A 40 0.11 -7.01 -15.89
CA GLU A 40 1.55 -7.11 -15.58
C GLU A 40 1.80 -7.07 -14.08
N ALA A 41 1.11 -6.18 -13.35
CA ALA A 41 1.25 -6.09 -11.90
C ALA A 41 0.76 -7.34 -11.15
N ILE A 42 -0.30 -7.99 -11.61
CA ILE A 42 -0.82 -9.23 -11.03
C ILE A 42 0.10 -10.41 -11.33
N ASP A 43 0.65 -10.48 -12.54
CA ASP A 43 1.56 -11.55 -12.96
C ASP A 43 2.92 -11.45 -12.27
N SER A 44 3.34 -10.25 -11.85
CA SER A 44 4.64 -9.99 -11.21
C SER A 44 4.69 -10.49 -9.76
N ALA A 45 5.91 -10.81 -9.28
CA ALA A 45 6.17 -11.13 -7.88
C ALA A 45 6.27 -9.87 -7.00
N ALA A 46 6.44 -8.69 -7.60
CA ALA A 46 6.38 -7.41 -6.93
C ALA A 46 5.76 -6.34 -7.82
N CYS A 47 5.19 -5.31 -7.21
CA CYS A 47 4.59 -4.21 -7.95
C CYS A 47 4.62 -2.88 -7.18
N ILE A 48 4.47 -1.80 -7.94
CA ILE A 48 4.07 -0.48 -7.45
C ILE A 48 2.54 -0.46 -7.38
N ASN A 49 1.99 -0.12 -6.23
CA ASN A 49 0.58 0.10 -6.02
C ASN A 49 0.39 1.48 -5.37
N ASN A 50 0.20 2.50 -6.19
CA ASN A 50 0.17 3.90 -5.78
C ASN A 50 1.47 4.28 -5.04
N ARG A 51 1.45 4.49 -3.72
CA ARG A 51 2.62 4.79 -2.89
C ARG A 51 3.19 3.58 -2.15
N MET A 52 2.66 2.40 -2.40
CA MET A 52 3.09 1.16 -1.79
C MET A 52 3.93 0.32 -2.77
N LEU A 53 5.03 -0.21 -2.29
CA LEU A 53 5.76 -1.31 -2.91
C LEU A 53 5.25 -2.60 -2.27
N GLN A 54 4.67 -3.48 -3.07
CA GLN A 54 4.07 -4.73 -2.60
C GLN A 54 4.76 -5.91 -3.26
N SER A 55 5.16 -6.88 -2.47
CA SER A 55 5.77 -8.12 -2.91
C SER A 55 4.90 -9.31 -2.52
N PHE A 56 4.93 -10.36 -3.31
CA PHE A 56 4.07 -11.52 -3.16
C PHE A 56 4.92 -12.78 -3.09
N ALA A 57 4.78 -13.56 -2.04
CA ALA A 57 5.38 -14.88 -1.95
C ALA A 57 4.81 -15.81 -3.05
N ALA A 58 5.61 -16.79 -3.45
CA ALA A 58 5.31 -17.67 -4.59
C ALA A 58 4.09 -18.57 -4.40
N ASP A 59 3.61 -18.75 -3.17
CA ASP A 59 2.43 -19.51 -2.81
C ASP A 59 1.09 -18.76 -3.00
N LEU A 60 1.14 -17.46 -3.29
CA LEU A 60 -0.05 -16.66 -3.60
C LEU A 60 -0.41 -16.79 -5.08
N ASN A 61 -1.66 -17.18 -5.34
CA ASN A 61 -2.19 -17.23 -6.70
C ASN A 61 -2.60 -15.84 -7.22
N GLU A 62 -2.87 -15.73 -8.53
CA GLU A 62 -3.23 -14.47 -9.20
C GLU A 62 -4.47 -13.79 -8.58
N GLN A 63 -5.49 -14.58 -8.20
CA GLN A 63 -6.69 -14.05 -7.58
C GLN A 63 -6.38 -13.42 -6.21
N GLN A 64 -5.56 -14.07 -5.40
CA GLN A 64 -5.13 -13.55 -4.10
C GLN A 64 -4.30 -12.28 -4.24
N LYS A 65 -3.39 -12.22 -5.22
CA LYS A 65 -2.64 -11.00 -5.54
C LYS A 65 -3.59 -9.87 -5.98
N SER A 66 -4.54 -10.16 -6.86
CA SER A 66 -5.55 -9.19 -7.30
C SER A 66 -6.41 -8.67 -6.14
N ASP A 67 -6.81 -9.53 -5.21
CA ASP A 67 -7.57 -9.17 -4.02
C ASP A 67 -6.81 -8.20 -3.13
N VAL A 68 -5.53 -8.46 -2.89
CA VAL A 68 -4.65 -7.56 -2.13
C VAL A 68 -4.47 -6.22 -2.85
N LEU A 69 -4.14 -6.26 -4.15
CA LEU A 69 -3.88 -5.05 -4.93
C LEU A 69 -5.11 -4.15 -4.99
N ASN A 70 -6.27 -4.71 -5.29
CA ASN A 70 -7.50 -3.94 -5.44
C ASN A 70 -7.99 -3.38 -4.10
N SER A 71 -7.98 -4.17 -3.02
CA SER A 71 -8.42 -3.71 -1.71
C SER A 71 -7.52 -2.62 -1.16
N THR A 72 -6.19 -2.78 -1.27
CA THR A 72 -5.23 -1.78 -0.80
C THR A 72 -5.24 -0.52 -1.67
N LEU A 73 -5.46 -0.64 -3.00
CA LEU A 73 -5.64 0.52 -3.87
C LEU A 73 -6.90 1.30 -3.52
N LEU A 74 -8.05 0.63 -3.36
CA LEU A 74 -9.29 1.30 -2.97
C LEU A 74 -9.12 2.07 -1.65
N ALA A 75 -8.47 1.44 -0.67
CA ALA A 75 -8.21 2.05 0.63
C ALA A 75 -7.30 3.28 0.51
N GLN A 76 -6.24 3.21 -0.31
CA GLN A 76 -5.36 4.35 -0.57
C GLN A 76 -6.10 5.51 -1.24
N LEU A 77 -6.89 5.25 -2.28
CA LEU A 77 -7.62 6.28 -3.00
C LEU A 77 -8.68 6.95 -2.12
N ALA A 78 -9.40 6.19 -1.30
CA ALA A 78 -10.35 6.73 -0.35
C ALA A 78 -9.66 7.60 0.73
N ALA A 79 -8.48 7.18 1.19
CA ALA A 79 -7.69 7.96 2.14
C ALA A 79 -7.11 9.24 1.50
N ASP A 80 -6.65 9.19 0.24
CA ASP A 80 -6.19 10.36 -0.52
C ASP A 80 -7.31 11.40 -0.69
N LYS A 81 -8.53 10.95 -0.88
CA LYS A 81 -9.69 11.83 -1.01
C LYS A 81 -10.10 12.44 0.33
N ALA A 82 -10.06 11.66 1.41
CA ALA A 82 -10.43 12.12 2.76
C ALA A 82 -9.39 13.08 3.36
N TYR A 83 -8.12 12.91 3.01
CA TYR A 83 -6.99 13.70 3.51
C TYR A 83 -6.17 14.26 2.33
N PRO A 84 -6.71 15.25 1.61
CA PRO A 84 -6.05 15.85 0.46
C PRO A 84 -4.79 16.62 0.87
N LYS A 85 -3.85 16.73 -0.07
CA LYS A 85 -2.63 17.53 0.11
C LYS A 85 -2.96 19.02 0.15
N ASP A 86 -2.28 19.76 1.03
CA ASP A 86 -2.30 21.24 1.05
C ASP A 86 -1.43 21.82 -0.10
N GLU A 87 -1.32 23.14 -0.15
CA GLU A 87 -0.51 23.87 -1.15
C GLU A 87 0.99 23.56 -1.10
N HIS A 88 1.48 22.99 0.01
CA HIS A 88 2.86 22.54 0.18
C HIS A 88 3.00 21.01 0.02
N GLY A 89 1.94 20.34 -0.41
CA GLY A 89 1.91 18.90 -0.59
C GLY A 89 1.83 18.08 0.71
N ARG A 90 1.50 18.71 1.86
CA ARG A 90 1.40 18.05 3.16
C ARG A 90 -0.05 17.63 3.41
N TYR A 91 -0.22 16.58 4.19
CA TYR A 91 -1.53 16.09 4.63
C TYR A 91 -1.40 15.42 6.01
N ASP A 92 -2.53 15.18 6.66
CA ASP A 92 -2.56 14.42 7.92
C ASP A 92 -2.28 12.93 7.64
N VAL A 93 -1.02 12.52 7.82
CA VAL A 93 -0.58 11.13 7.60
C VAL A 93 -1.28 10.17 8.55
N LYS A 94 -1.49 10.55 9.81
CA LYS A 94 -2.18 9.71 10.79
C LYS A 94 -3.64 9.52 10.41
N GLY A 95 -4.34 10.58 10.04
CA GLY A 95 -5.71 10.52 9.53
C GLY A 95 -5.79 9.66 8.27
N TRP A 96 -4.83 9.82 7.35
CA TRP A 96 -4.76 9.03 6.13
C TRP A 96 -4.66 7.52 6.42
N TYR A 97 -3.74 7.09 7.30
CA TYR A 97 -3.61 5.67 7.65
C TYR A 97 -4.79 5.14 8.47
N ASN A 98 -5.44 5.98 9.27
CA ASN A 98 -6.69 5.60 9.95
C ASN A 98 -7.80 5.32 8.92
N LYS A 99 -7.95 6.18 7.90
CA LYS A 99 -8.93 5.97 6.83
C LYS A 99 -8.58 4.75 5.97
N PHE A 100 -7.30 4.57 5.64
CA PHE A 100 -6.82 3.37 4.95
C PHE A 100 -7.20 2.09 5.71
N SER A 101 -6.93 2.04 7.01
CA SER A 101 -7.28 0.89 7.86
C SER A 101 -8.79 0.70 8.00
N GLU A 102 -9.56 1.78 8.14
CA GLU A 102 -11.03 1.75 8.19
C GLU A 102 -11.61 1.11 6.92
N VAL A 103 -11.13 1.51 5.75
CA VAL A 103 -11.59 0.92 4.48
C VAL A 103 -11.26 -0.57 4.43
N LEU A 104 -10.04 -0.95 4.75
CA LEU A 104 -9.64 -2.36 4.75
C LEU A 104 -10.47 -3.21 5.71
N LEU A 105 -10.79 -2.72 6.91
CA LEU A 105 -11.67 -3.41 7.86
C LEU A 105 -13.08 -3.65 7.27
N ASN A 106 -13.63 -2.67 6.56
CA ASN A 106 -14.94 -2.80 5.89
C ASN A 106 -14.90 -3.75 4.67
N LEU A 107 -13.71 -4.09 4.19
CA LEU A 107 -13.49 -5.08 3.12
C LEU A 107 -13.17 -6.49 3.64
N GLY A 108 -13.18 -6.71 4.95
CA GLY A 108 -12.92 -8.00 5.56
C GLY A 108 -11.44 -8.27 5.93
N TRP A 109 -10.59 -7.24 5.88
CA TRP A 109 -9.27 -7.32 6.48
C TRP A 109 -9.36 -7.21 8.00
N VAL A 110 -8.48 -7.92 8.70
CA VAL A 110 -8.27 -7.74 10.12
C VAL A 110 -6.97 -6.99 10.32
N SER A 111 -7.03 -5.86 10.99
CA SER A 111 -5.88 -4.98 11.18
C SER A 111 -5.80 -4.51 12.63
N GLN A 112 -4.60 -4.37 13.14
CA GLN A 112 -4.31 -3.54 14.29
C GLN A 112 -4.03 -2.11 13.79
N ASN A 113 -4.26 -1.10 14.62
CA ASN A 113 -3.95 0.27 14.24
C ASN A 113 -2.44 0.45 14.01
N THR A 114 -2.08 1.06 12.88
CA THR A 114 -0.69 1.43 12.61
C THR A 114 -0.26 2.52 13.58
N ALA A 115 0.67 2.22 14.45
CA ALA A 115 1.27 3.19 15.36
C ALA A 115 2.48 3.83 14.68
N PHE A 116 2.49 5.17 14.59
CA PHE A 116 3.63 5.91 14.09
C PHE A 116 4.49 6.44 15.23
N TRP A 117 5.81 6.35 15.05
CA TRP A 117 6.80 6.95 15.96
C TRP A 117 7.82 7.78 15.18
N GLN A 118 8.42 8.75 15.85
CA GLN A 118 9.54 9.48 15.26
C GLN A 118 10.74 8.53 15.16
N TYR A 119 11.20 8.28 13.93
CA TYR A 119 12.34 7.43 13.67
C TYR A 119 13.63 8.23 13.82
N LYS A 120 14.50 7.79 14.75
CA LYS A 120 15.79 8.42 14.99
C LYS A 120 16.83 7.79 14.10
N ILE A 121 17.42 8.58 13.24
CA ILE A 121 18.50 8.16 12.36
C ILE A 121 19.84 8.37 13.07
N HIS A 122 20.66 7.34 13.03
CA HIS A 122 22.03 7.39 13.51
C HIS A 122 22.95 7.86 12.37
N GLY A 123 23.53 9.07 12.50
CA GLY A 123 24.43 9.62 11.49
C GLY A 123 24.04 11.01 10.98
N LYS A 124 24.83 11.52 10.04
CA LYS A 124 24.63 12.87 9.45
C LYS A 124 23.71 12.85 8.22
N SER A 125 23.59 11.69 7.58
CA SER A 125 22.75 11.49 6.40
C SER A 125 22.10 10.10 6.42
N PHE A 126 21.05 9.94 5.63
CA PHE A 126 20.33 8.68 5.42
C PHE A 126 19.75 8.60 4.02
N THR A 127 19.42 7.38 3.58
CA THR A 127 18.59 7.14 2.40
C THR A 127 17.29 6.44 2.84
N ALA A 128 16.16 6.79 2.24
CA ALA A 128 14.87 6.27 2.66
C ALA A 128 14.71 4.77 2.35
N ASP A 129 15.38 4.25 1.31
CA ASP A 129 15.43 2.82 0.99
C ASP A 129 16.07 1.99 2.10
N LYS A 130 17.20 2.47 2.67
CA LYS A 130 17.85 1.80 3.80
C LYS A 130 16.99 1.89 5.07
N ALA A 131 16.41 3.07 5.33
CA ALA A 131 15.57 3.27 6.50
C ALA A 131 14.32 2.36 6.48
N ILE A 132 13.60 2.26 5.34
CA ILE A 132 12.41 1.42 5.28
C ILE A 132 12.73 -0.08 5.35
N LEU A 133 13.88 -0.50 4.78
CA LEU A 133 14.35 -1.89 4.90
C LEU A 133 14.74 -2.22 6.36
N GLU A 134 15.37 -1.31 7.08
CA GLU A 134 15.68 -1.49 8.50
C GLU A 134 14.41 -1.61 9.35
N ILE A 135 13.40 -0.76 9.08
CA ILE A 135 12.12 -0.78 9.79
C ILE A 135 11.37 -2.10 9.55
N ILE A 136 11.25 -2.52 8.28
CA ILE A 136 10.50 -3.72 7.94
C ILE A 136 11.22 -5.01 8.37
N ASN A 137 12.54 -4.97 8.48
CA ASN A 137 13.34 -6.11 8.99
C ASN A 137 12.92 -6.55 10.41
N GLY A 138 12.34 -5.63 11.19
CA GLY A 138 11.76 -5.95 12.49
C GLY A 138 10.49 -6.81 12.43
N LEU A 139 9.81 -6.88 11.28
CA LEU A 139 8.59 -7.66 11.04
C LEU A 139 8.88 -8.94 10.26
N LEU A 140 9.69 -8.84 9.22
CA LEU A 140 9.91 -9.89 8.24
C LEU A 140 11.00 -10.86 8.67
N GLN A 141 10.86 -12.11 8.28
CA GLN A 141 11.86 -13.15 8.50
C GLN A 141 12.25 -13.82 7.17
N ASN A 142 13.52 -14.28 7.08
CA ASN A 142 14.02 -15.14 6.01
C ASN A 142 13.64 -14.65 4.59
N ASN A 143 12.91 -15.48 3.83
CA ASN A 143 12.57 -15.23 2.44
C ASN A 143 11.73 -13.97 2.23
N ALA A 144 10.87 -13.59 3.18
CA ALA A 144 10.08 -12.37 3.07
C ALA A 144 10.96 -11.12 3.09
N LEU A 145 12.02 -11.10 3.91
CA LEU A 145 12.97 -9.99 3.92
C LEU A 145 13.76 -9.91 2.60
N LEU A 146 14.19 -11.07 2.06
CA LEU A 146 14.86 -11.12 0.75
C LEU A 146 13.96 -10.60 -0.37
N LEU A 147 12.67 -10.91 -0.32
CA LEU A 147 11.68 -10.44 -1.29
C LEU A 147 11.49 -8.92 -1.21
N ALA A 148 11.38 -8.36 0.01
CA ALA A 148 11.34 -6.91 0.21
C ALA A 148 12.59 -6.22 -0.34
N GLN A 149 13.76 -6.79 -0.11
CA GLN A 149 15.03 -6.26 -0.60
C GLN A 149 15.14 -6.34 -2.13
N ALA A 150 14.70 -7.45 -2.73
CA ALA A 150 14.63 -7.61 -4.19
C ALA A 150 13.73 -6.54 -4.81
N THR A 151 12.57 -6.26 -4.20
CA THR A 151 11.63 -5.23 -4.67
C THR A 151 12.25 -3.83 -4.69
N ILE A 152 12.94 -3.44 -3.62
CA ILE A 152 13.67 -2.16 -3.57
C ILE A 152 14.76 -2.11 -4.64
N ASN A 153 15.51 -3.20 -4.82
CA ASN A 153 16.56 -3.28 -5.83
C ASN A 153 16.01 -3.20 -7.26
N ALA A 154 14.88 -3.87 -7.54
CA ALA A 154 14.23 -3.79 -8.85
C ALA A 154 13.84 -2.34 -9.18
N LEU A 155 13.22 -1.63 -8.24
CA LEU A 155 12.88 -0.22 -8.43
C LEU A 155 14.13 0.66 -8.64
N LYS A 156 15.21 0.37 -7.92
CA LYS A 156 16.48 1.10 -8.03
C LYS A 156 17.16 0.93 -9.38
N ASN A 157 17.00 -0.24 -9.98
CA ASN A 157 17.64 -0.59 -11.25
C ASN A 157 16.84 -0.09 -12.47
N LEU A 158 15.64 0.46 -12.29
CA LEU A 158 14.89 1.07 -13.39
C LEU A 158 15.64 2.29 -13.95
N PRO A 159 15.63 2.50 -15.28
CA PRO A 159 16.14 3.72 -15.89
C PRO A 159 15.48 4.98 -15.31
N GLU A 160 16.20 6.10 -15.25
CA GLU A 160 15.67 7.35 -14.69
C GLU A 160 14.38 7.86 -15.39
N ASN A 161 14.24 7.57 -16.68
CA ASN A 161 13.09 7.92 -17.51
C ASN A 161 12.03 6.82 -17.59
N ASP A 162 12.14 5.76 -16.81
CA ASP A 162 11.15 4.70 -16.77
C ASP A 162 9.81 5.21 -16.25
N SER A 163 8.72 4.82 -16.92
CA SER A 163 7.37 5.24 -16.58
C SER A 163 6.93 4.75 -15.19
N LYS A 164 7.37 3.55 -14.77
CA LYS A 164 7.10 2.97 -13.45
C LYS A 164 7.76 3.80 -12.36
N LEU A 165 9.03 4.17 -12.55
CA LEU A 165 9.75 5.03 -11.62
C LEU A 165 9.13 6.44 -11.55
N THR A 166 8.67 6.98 -12.68
CA THR A 166 7.96 8.26 -12.75
C THR A 166 6.64 8.19 -11.98
N LEU A 167 5.87 7.12 -12.17
CA LEU A 167 4.62 6.87 -11.45
C LEU A 167 4.87 6.82 -9.93
N PHE A 168 5.86 6.07 -9.50
CA PHE A 168 6.22 5.93 -8.09
C PHE A 168 6.63 7.28 -7.48
N LYS A 169 7.53 8.03 -8.13
CA LYS A 169 7.96 9.36 -7.69
C LYS A 169 6.77 10.31 -7.51
N PHE A 170 5.87 10.32 -8.48
CA PHE A 170 4.68 11.17 -8.45
C PHE A 170 3.75 10.84 -7.27
N ASN A 171 3.55 9.55 -7.00
CA ASN A 171 2.63 9.11 -5.95
C ASN A 171 3.22 9.26 -4.54
N THR A 172 4.55 9.16 -4.40
CA THR A 172 5.24 9.12 -3.09
C THR A 172 5.78 10.46 -2.64
N CYS A 173 6.01 11.41 -3.56
CA CYS A 173 6.60 12.71 -3.24
C CYS A 173 5.62 13.84 -3.49
N SER A 174 5.74 14.84 -2.66
CA SER A 174 5.19 16.18 -2.83
C SER A 174 6.19 17.17 -2.24
N ASP A 175 6.08 18.45 -2.57
CA ASP A 175 7.13 19.46 -2.33
C ASP A 175 7.89 19.34 -1.01
N GLN A 176 7.18 19.17 0.12
CA GLN A 176 7.78 19.15 1.46
C GLN A 176 7.49 17.87 2.24
N MET A 177 6.88 16.87 1.59
CA MET A 177 6.55 15.61 2.21
C MET A 177 6.79 14.43 1.26
N GLY A 178 7.30 13.34 1.82
CA GLY A 178 7.36 12.06 1.15
C GLY A 178 6.73 10.97 2.00
N ASN A 179 5.98 10.07 1.38
CA ASN A 179 5.37 8.92 2.05
C ASN A 179 5.46 7.69 1.17
N ILE A 180 6.08 6.65 1.70
CA ILE A 180 6.20 5.35 1.05
C ILE A 180 5.79 4.24 2.03
N SER A 181 5.32 3.14 1.48
CA SER A 181 5.19 1.88 2.20
C SER A 181 5.86 0.76 1.43
N LEU A 182 6.43 -0.18 2.15
CA LEU A 182 7.01 -1.41 1.62
C LEU A 182 6.40 -2.56 2.39
N GLY A 183 5.89 -3.57 1.69
CA GLY A 183 5.30 -4.71 2.35
C GLY A 183 5.40 -6.00 1.56
N VAL A 184 5.23 -7.10 2.26
CA VAL A 184 5.29 -8.46 1.73
C VAL A 184 4.02 -9.21 2.11
N CYS A 185 3.40 -9.82 1.12
CA CYS A 185 2.26 -10.69 1.28
C CYS A 185 2.72 -12.15 1.29
N THR A 186 2.27 -12.90 2.29
CA THR A 186 2.52 -14.34 2.44
C THR A 186 1.20 -15.07 2.69
N GLN A 187 1.16 -16.37 2.47
CA GLN A 187 0.02 -17.19 2.83
C GLN A 187 0.29 -17.95 4.12
N LYS A 188 -0.64 -17.92 5.08
CA LYS A 188 -0.53 -18.61 6.33
C LYS A 188 -1.89 -19.19 6.76
N ASN A 189 -1.97 -20.50 6.85
CA ASN A 189 -3.21 -21.20 7.23
C ASN A 189 -4.44 -20.81 6.38
N GLY A 190 -4.25 -20.62 5.08
CA GLY A 190 -5.33 -20.23 4.15
C GLY A 190 -5.68 -18.74 4.17
N LEU A 191 -5.07 -17.96 5.04
CA LEU A 191 -5.22 -16.50 5.12
C LEU A 191 -4.05 -15.82 4.39
N ILE A 192 -4.29 -14.60 3.90
CA ILE A 192 -3.23 -13.74 3.36
C ILE A 192 -2.77 -12.83 4.49
N GLU A 193 -1.51 -12.92 4.84
CA GLU A 193 -0.85 -12.02 5.80
C GLU A 193 -0.05 -10.98 5.02
N TYR A 194 -0.27 -9.70 5.30
CA TYR A 194 0.45 -8.59 4.70
C TYR A 194 1.17 -7.81 5.79
N ASP A 195 2.49 -8.01 5.84
CA ASP A 195 3.39 -7.26 6.70
C ASP A 195 3.92 -6.06 5.96
N PHE A 196 3.73 -4.86 6.49
CA PHE A 196 4.25 -3.66 5.86
C PHE A 196 4.84 -2.66 6.84
N ALA A 197 5.82 -1.92 6.36
CA ALA A 197 6.37 -0.72 6.97
C ALA A 197 5.94 0.51 6.17
N ALA A 198 5.65 1.58 6.87
CA ALA A 198 5.40 2.90 6.32
C ALA A 198 6.48 3.87 6.80
N LEU A 199 6.94 4.72 5.90
CA LEU A 199 7.91 5.75 6.17
C LEU A 199 7.42 7.07 5.59
N TYR A 200 7.32 8.13 6.42
CA TYR A 200 7.09 9.45 5.89
C TYR A 200 8.11 10.45 6.41
N LEU A 201 8.44 11.40 5.54
CA LEU A 201 9.39 12.46 5.81
C LEU A 201 8.69 13.80 5.70
N GLU A 202 9.05 14.70 6.61
CA GLU A 202 8.66 16.10 6.56
C GLU A 202 9.90 16.98 6.48
N THR A 203 9.85 18.03 5.66
CA THR A 203 10.92 18.99 5.48
C THR A 203 10.39 20.38 5.15
N LYS A 204 11.25 21.39 5.26
CA LYS A 204 10.98 22.74 4.74
C LYS A 204 11.57 22.97 3.34
N LYS A 205 12.32 21.99 2.82
CA LYS A 205 12.96 22.05 1.50
C LYS A 205 12.16 21.24 0.51
N ASN A 206 11.99 21.73 -0.71
CA ASN A 206 11.31 20.97 -1.75
C ASN A 206 12.21 19.86 -2.27
N PHE A 207 11.65 18.67 -2.47
CA PHE A 207 12.32 17.53 -3.08
C PHE A 207 11.38 16.76 -4.02
N LYS A 208 11.94 16.08 -5.01
CA LYS A 208 11.16 15.43 -6.08
C LYS A 208 11.24 13.90 -6.06
N GLN A 209 12.01 13.35 -5.14
CA GLN A 209 12.24 11.90 -5.04
C GLN A 209 12.49 11.55 -3.58
N ILE A 210 11.98 10.40 -3.13
CA ILE A 210 12.14 9.95 -1.75
C ILE A 210 13.18 8.84 -1.60
N LEU A 211 13.28 7.90 -2.55
CA LEU A 211 14.24 6.80 -2.51
C LEU A 211 15.56 7.16 -3.21
N PHE A 212 16.64 6.51 -2.79
CA PHE A 212 17.95 6.50 -3.43
C PHE A 212 18.70 7.83 -3.44
N ILE A 213 18.29 8.80 -2.63
CA ILE A 213 19.01 10.05 -2.40
C ILE A 213 19.44 10.15 -0.94
N ASP A 214 20.61 10.75 -0.73
CA ASP A 214 21.09 11.08 0.62
C ASP A 214 20.38 12.31 1.14
N PHE A 215 19.72 12.15 2.29
CA PHE A 215 19.08 13.22 3.03
C PHE A 215 19.92 13.60 4.25
N SER A 216 20.12 14.90 4.49
CA SER A 216 20.71 15.37 5.74
C SER A 216 19.73 15.21 6.89
N THR A 217 20.16 14.61 8.00
CA THR A 217 19.30 14.39 9.17
C THR A 217 18.83 15.70 9.82
N SER A 218 19.52 16.82 9.60
CA SER A 218 19.12 18.13 10.11
C SER A 218 17.95 18.77 9.37
N ASP A 219 17.68 18.33 8.13
CA ASP A 219 16.69 18.96 7.26
C ASP A 219 15.32 18.26 7.27
N PHE A 220 15.26 17.06 7.85
CA PHE A 220 14.08 16.19 7.79
C PHE A 220 13.65 15.71 9.17
N LYS A 221 12.33 15.60 9.34
CA LYS A 221 11.71 14.76 10.36
C LYS A 221 11.27 13.47 9.71
N LEU A 222 11.65 12.36 10.29
CA LEU A 222 11.34 11.04 9.79
C LEU A 222 10.44 10.31 10.78
N PHE A 223 9.38 9.71 10.26
CA PHE A 223 8.42 8.94 11.04
C PHE A 223 8.23 7.56 10.40
N ALA A 224 8.18 6.56 11.23
CA ALA A 224 7.99 5.18 10.82
C ALA A 224 6.73 4.58 11.46
N GLY A 225 6.15 3.64 10.78
CA GLY A 225 5.06 2.81 11.29
C GLY A 225 5.13 1.41 10.71
N THR A 226 4.70 0.42 11.46
CA THR A 226 4.62 -0.97 11.01
C THR A 226 3.25 -1.54 11.32
N ASN A 227 2.79 -2.48 10.50
CA ASN A 227 1.56 -3.20 10.75
C ASN A 227 1.60 -4.58 10.07
N THR A 228 0.91 -5.53 10.68
CA THR A 228 0.56 -6.82 10.08
C THR A 228 -0.96 -6.87 9.96
N ILE A 229 -1.44 -7.05 8.74
CA ILE A 229 -2.87 -7.17 8.45
C ILE A 229 -3.16 -8.50 7.77
N THR A 230 -4.33 -9.04 8.03
CA THR A 230 -4.70 -10.37 7.55
C THR A 230 -6.01 -10.32 6.78
N LEU A 231 -6.05 -10.94 5.60
CA LEU A 231 -7.26 -11.10 4.79
C LEU A 231 -7.69 -12.55 4.77
N ASN A 232 -8.96 -12.76 5.05
CA ASN A 232 -9.62 -14.02 4.71
C ASN A 232 -10.16 -13.93 3.28
N PRO A 233 -9.61 -14.71 2.29
CA PRO A 233 -10.05 -14.65 0.90
C PRO A 233 -11.53 -15.00 0.73
N ASP A 234 -12.07 -15.89 1.56
CA ASP A 234 -13.49 -16.30 1.48
C ASP A 234 -14.41 -15.15 1.89
N VAL A 235 -14.04 -14.39 2.93
CA VAL A 235 -14.78 -13.19 3.35
C VAL A 235 -14.67 -12.09 2.31
N TYR A 236 -13.48 -11.83 1.78
CA TYR A 236 -13.27 -10.81 0.76
C TYR A 236 -13.99 -11.15 -0.56
N SER A 237 -14.11 -12.43 -0.90
CA SER A 237 -14.83 -12.88 -2.09
C SER A 237 -16.26 -12.33 -2.18
N ILE A 238 -16.88 -12.04 -1.03
CA ILE A 238 -18.26 -11.50 -0.93
C ILE A 238 -18.33 -10.06 -1.48
N VAL A 239 -17.25 -9.28 -1.40
CA VAL A 239 -17.21 -7.86 -1.80
C VAL A 239 -16.29 -7.60 -2.99
N ARG A 240 -15.61 -8.60 -3.53
CA ARG A 240 -14.62 -8.51 -4.62
C ARG A 240 -15.15 -7.74 -5.81
N ASP A 241 -16.33 -8.11 -6.30
CA ASP A 241 -16.93 -7.51 -7.50
C ASP A 241 -17.28 -6.04 -7.28
N GLN A 242 -17.76 -5.67 -6.08
CA GLN A 242 -18.06 -4.29 -5.73
C GLN A 242 -16.79 -3.43 -5.68
N VAL A 243 -15.68 -3.99 -5.15
CA VAL A 243 -14.38 -3.32 -5.14
C VAL A 243 -13.87 -3.13 -6.57
N ALA A 244 -13.90 -4.17 -7.39
CA ALA A 244 -13.50 -4.10 -8.79
C ALA A 244 -14.34 -3.07 -9.57
N GLN A 245 -15.66 -3.07 -9.40
CA GLN A 245 -16.57 -2.10 -10.01
C GLN A 245 -16.28 -0.66 -9.55
N LYS A 246 -16.00 -0.44 -8.26
CA LYS A 246 -15.69 0.89 -7.72
C LYS A 246 -14.37 1.44 -8.25
N LEU A 247 -13.37 0.58 -8.42
CA LEU A 247 -12.08 0.95 -8.99
C LEU A 247 -12.17 1.16 -10.51
N HIS A 248 -12.91 0.30 -11.21
CA HIS A 248 -13.09 0.33 -12.67
C HIS A 248 -11.74 0.60 -13.38
N ASP A 249 -11.69 1.57 -14.30
CA ASP A 249 -10.49 1.89 -15.09
C ASP A 249 -9.33 2.50 -14.29
N ARG A 250 -9.52 2.75 -12.99
CA ARG A 250 -8.47 3.36 -12.14
C ARG A 250 -7.29 2.42 -11.89
N VAL A 251 -7.52 1.11 -11.89
CA VAL A 251 -6.48 0.11 -11.56
C VAL A 251 -5.23 0.33 -12.40
N GLY A 252 -5.36 0.40 -13.72
CA GLY A 252 -4.24 0.62 -14.64
C GLY A 252 -3.49 1.95 -14.48
N SER A 253 -4.03 2.91 -13.75
CA SER A 253 -3.39 4.21 -13.53
C SER A 253 -2.49 4.25 -12.29
N TYR A 254 -2.53 3.23 -11.45
CA TYR A 254 -1.81 3.21 -10.16
C TYR A 254 -0.94 1.97 -9.93
N LEU A 255 -1.10 0.92 -10.75
CA LEU A 255 -0.34 -0.33 -10.63
C LEU A 255 0.73 -0.44 -11.71
N ALA A 256 1.90 -0.95 -11.34
CA ALA A 256 2.95 -1.34 -12.29
C ALA A 256 3.76 -2.53 -11.74
N GLY A 257 3.97 -3.57 -12.56
CA GLY A 257 4.78 -4.73 -12.21
C GLY A 257 6.27 -4.40 -12.08
N LEU A 258 6.99 -5.13 -11.24
CA LEU A 258 8.43 -5.07 -11.08
C LEU A 258 9.03 -6.46 -11.31
N ASP A 259 10.11 -6.52 -12.06
CA ASP A 259 10.86 -7.77 -12.29
C ASP A 259 11.84 -7.99 -11.13
N ILE A 260 11.63 -9.09 -10.36
CA ILE A 260 12.48 -9.46 -9.22
C ILE A 260 12.86 -10.94 -9.25
#